data_8023a60fa7ac9f1295c9ab2e022c20f5
#
_entry.id   8023a60fa7ac9f1295c9ab2e022c20f5
#
_cell.length_a   1.000
_cell.length_b   1.000
_cell.length_c   1.000
_cell.angle_alpha   90.00
_cell.angle_beta   90.00
_cell.angle_gamma   90.00
#
_symmetry.space_group_name_H-M   'P 1'
#
loop_
_entity.id
_entity.type
_entity.pdbx_description
1 polymer ?
#
loop_
_entity_poly.entity_id
_entity_poly.type
_entity_poly.pdbx_seq_one_letter_code
_entity_poly.pdbx_strand_id
1 'polypeptide(L)'
;RLSRMAQDAGVTRPVRLRILDDIASPLTAGIWRPMVLVPAALITGMPPQLLEALLAHELAHIRRHDYLLNLLQNVIEALLFFHPAVWWISRGVRLEREHIADDFAARQLGEPRRLALALSELERLQFSTHHLAQAANGGDLM
;
A
#
# COMPACT_ATOMS: atom_id res chain seq x y z
N ARG A 1 9.19 3.13 -16.37
CA ARG A 1 8.38 1.92 -16.16
C ARG A 1 7.09 2.24 -15.40
N LEU A 2 7.15 2.93 -14.26
CA LEU A 2 5.95 3.33 -13.49
C LEU A 2 4.95 4.13 -14.33
N SER A 3 5.40 5.09 -15.14
CA SER A 3 4.51 5.91 -15.98
C SER A 3 3.72 5.08 -16.98
N ARG A 4 4.33 4.03 -17.54
CA ARG A 4 3.63 3.09 -18.43
C ARG A 4 2.61 2.28 -17.66
N MET A 5 2.99 1.72 -16.52
CA MET A 5 2.07 0.98 -15.64
C MET A 5 0.88 1.85 -15.19
N ALA A 6 1.12 3.12 -14.90
CA ALA A 6 0.05 4.07 -14.54
C ALA A 6 -0.91 4.32 -15.71
N GLN A 7 -0.39 4.46 -16.95
CA GLN A 7 -1.21 4.59 -18.14
C GLN A 7 -2.04 3.32 -18.41
N ASP A 8 -1.41 2.14 -18.32
CA ASP A 8 -2.07 0.84 -18.49
C ASP A 8 -3.15 0.62 -17.42
N ALA A 9 -2.90 1.13 -16.21
CA ALA A 9 -3.87 1.17 -15.11
C ALA A 9 -5.01 2.19 -15.33
N GLY A 10 -4.96 3.02 -16.37
CA GLY A 10 -5.95 4.08 -16.63
C GLY A 10 -5.80 5.30 -15.71
N VAL A 11 -4.63 5.49 -15.10
CA VAL A 11 -4.31 6.70 -14.32
C VAL A 11 -3.84 7.78 -15.27
N THR A 12 -4.68 8.80 -15.50
CA THR A 12 -4.40 9.89 -16.44
C THR A 12 -3.46 10.96 -15.88
N ARG A 13 -3.29 11.00 -14.55
CA ARG A 13 -2.43 11.97 -13.87
C ARG A 13 -1.01 11.45 -13.74
N PRO A 14 0.00 12.34 -13.80
CA PRO A 14 1.39 11.91 -13.61
C PRO A 14 1.59 11.41 -12.16
N VAL A 15 1.97 10.15 -12.03
CA VAL A 15 2.30 9.54 -10.74
C VAL A 15 3.80 9.65 -10.49
N ARG A 16 4.17 10.14 -9.31
CA ARG A 16 5.56 10.23 -8.88
C ARG A 16 5.90 9.05 -7.98
N LEU A 17 7.10 8.52 -8.10
CA LEU A 17 7.68 7.57 -7.16
C LEU A 17 8.65 8.31 -6.23
N ARG A 18 8.56 8.05 -4.93
CA ARG A 18 9.57 8.46 -3.95
C ARG A 18 10.00 7.26 -3.13
N ILE A 19 11.29 7.18 -2.89
CA ILE A 19 11.88 6.16 -2.02
C ILE A 19 12.13 6.82 -0.68
N LEU A 20 11.72 6.16 0.39
CA LEU A 20 11.87 6.60 1.78
C LEU A 20 12.42 5.46 2.63
N ASP A 21 13.25 5.79 3.61
CA ASP A 21 13.85 4.80 4.51
C ASP A 21 12.95 4.49 5.72
N ASP A 22 12.13 5.47 6.14
CA ASP A 22 11.39 5.44 7.40
C ASP A 22 9.94 4.91 7.27
N ILE A 23 9.60 4.23 6.18
CA ILE A 23 8.28 3.63 6.01
C ILE A 23 8.36 2.11 5.93
N ALA A 24 7.39 1.44 6.57
CA ALA A 24 7.37 -0.02 6.65
C ALA A 24 6.71 -0.68 5.42
N SER A 25 5.81 0.03 4.73
CA SER A 25 5.09 -0.48 3.57
C SER A 25 4.97 0.59 2.49
N PRO A 26 4.78 0.20 1.22
CA PRO A 26 4.38 1.12 0.20
C PRO A 26 3.07 1.81 0.58
N LEU A 27 2.92 3.04 0.15
CA LEU A 27 1.67 3.77 0.33
C LEU A 27 1.49 4.82 -0.74
N THR A 28 0.25 5.16 -1.01
CA THR A 28 -0.10 6.23 -1.93
C THR A 28 -0.48 7.50 -1.18
N ALA A 29 -0.01 8.63 -1.66
CA ALA A 29 -0.28 9.95 -1.08
C ALA A 29 -0.55 10.99 -2.16
N GLY A 30 -1.22 12.07 -1.79
CA GLY A 30 -1.43 13.25 -2.63
C GLY A 30 -2.74 13.23 -3.41
N ILE A 31 -3.55 14.28 -3.19
CA ILE A 31 -4.87 14.46 -3.81
C ILE A 31 -4.75 14.93 -5.26
N TRP A 32 -3.96 15.97 -5.49
CA TRP A 32 -3.81 16.63 -6.79
C TRP A 32 -2.66 16.07 -7.62
N ARG A 33 -1.60 15.64 -6.93
CA ARG A 33 -0.40 15.06 -7.53
C ARG A 33 -0.10 13.72 -6.85
N PRO A 34 -0.71 12.63 -7.33
CA PRO A 34 -0.53 11.34 -6.70
C PRO A 34 0.93 10.90 -6.74
N MET A 35 1.40 10.36 -5.64
CA MET A 35 2.72 9.77 -5.52
C MET A 35 2.64 8.41 -4.82
N VAL A 36 3.49 7.51 -5.24
CA VAL A 36 3.73 6.23 -4.56
C VAL A 36 5.01 6.38 -3.75
N LEU A 37 4.92 6.14 -2.47
CA LEU A 37 6.05 6.09 -1.55
C LEU A 37 6.44 4.63 -1.36
N VAL A 38 7.72 4.31 -1.54
CA VAL A 38 8.23 2.93 -1.48
C VAL A 38 9.39 2.88 -0.50
N PRO A 39 9.38 1.93 0.45
CA PRO A 39 10.53 1.71 1.34
C PRO A 39 11.78 1.35 0.53
N ALA A 40 12.93 1.93 0.91
CA ALA A 40 14.21 1.59 0.27
C ALA A 40 14.54 0.10 0.40
N ALA A 41 14.17 -0.52 1.53
CA ALA A 41 14.34 -1.95 1.78
C ALA A 41 13.65 -2.84 0.73
N LEU A 42 12.52 -2.41 0.15
CA LEU A 42 11.82 -3.16 -0.90
C LEU A 42 12.55 -3.07 -2.25
N ILE A 43 13.19 -1.93 -2.52
CA ILE A 43 13.95 -1.75 -3.78
C ILE A 43 15.15 -2.68 -3.82
N THR A 44 15.79 -2.90 -2.67
CA THR A 44 17.00 -3.73 -2.57
C THR A 44 16.71 -5.20 -2.25
N GLY A 45 15.64 -5.47 -1.52
CA GLY A 45 15.31 -6.81 -0.99
C GLY A 45 14.28 -7.61 -1.80
N MET A 46 13.56 -6.96 -2.74
CA MET A 46 12.47 -7.61 -3.46
C MET A 46 12.79 -7.81 -4.95
N PRO A 47 12.50 -8.98 -5.53
CA PRO A 47 12.60 -9.19 -6.97
C PRO A 47 11.78 -8.16 -7.76
N PRO A 48 12.29 -7.64 -8.90
CA PRO A 48 11.60 -6.59 -9.67
C PRO A 48 10.17 -6.94 -10.09
N GLN A 49 9.90 -8.21 -10.37
CA GLN A 49 8.56 -8.70 -10.76
C GLN A 49 7.55 -8.60 -9.62
N LEU A 50 7.99 -8.85 -8.38
CA LEU A 50 7.15 -8.72 -7.19
C LEU A 50 6.94 -7.26 -6.83
N LEU A 51 7.97 -6.42 -6.98
CA LEU A 51 7.85 -4.99 -6.80
C LEU A 51 6.84 -4.38 -7.80
N GLU A 52 6.82 -4.85 -9.06
CA GLU A 52 5.83 -4.43 -10.04
C GLU A 52 4.40 -4.80 -9.64
N ALA A 53 4.21 -5.99 -9.08
CA ALA A 53 2.92 -6.41 -8.59
C ALA A 53 2.41 -5.50 -7.47
N LEU A 54 3.29 -5.14 -6.55
CA LEU A 54 2.99 -4.22 -5.47
C LEU A 54 2.67 -2.81 -5.98
N LEU A 55 3.45 -2.31 -6.95
CA LEU A 55 3.16 -1.02 -7.58
C LEU A 55 1.84 -1.03 -8.36
N ALA A 56 1.44 -2.14 -8.98
CA ALA A 56 0.14 -2.26 -9.63
C ALA A 56 -1.02 -2.18 -8.62
N HIS A 57 -0.85 -2.78 -7.44
CA HIS A 57 -1.79 -2.67 -6.33
C HIS A 57 -1.93 -1.20 -5.86
N GLU A 58 -0.82 -0.50 -5.64
CA GLU A 58 -0.83 0.92 -5.26
C GLU A 58 -1.47 1.83 -6.34
N LEU A 59 -1.25 1.52 -7.61
CA LEU A 59 -1.88 2.24 -8.71
C LEU A 59 -3.40 2.04 -8.75
N ALA A 60 -3.91 0.90 -8.29
CA ALA A 60 -5.35 0.68 -8.14
C ALA A 60 -5.97 1.67 -7.15
N HIS A 61 -5.32 1.90 -6.01
CA HIS A 61 -5.76 2.90 -5.02
C HIS A 61 -5.76 4.32 -5.59
N ILE A 62 -4.72 4.69 -6.36
CA ILE A 62 -4.66 6.01 -7.03
C ILE A 62 -5.80 6.16 -8.04
N ARG A 63 -6.03 5.16 -8.88
CA ARG A 63 -7.09 5.18 -9.90
C ARG A 63 -8.46 5.42 -9.28
N ARG A 64 -8.74 4.78 -8.15
CA ARG A 64 -10.04 4.83 -7.46
C ARG A 64 -10.18 6.02 -6.52
N HIS A 65 -9.13 6.82 -6.33
CA HIS A 65 -9.12 7.92 -5.36
C HIS A 65 -9.39 7.44 -3.92
N ASP A 66 -8.89 6.28 -3.55
CA ASP A 66 -9.15 5.64 -2.25
C ASP A 66 -8.72 6.51 -1.06
N TYR A 67 -7.79 7.43 -1.25
CA TYR A 67 -7.41 8.43 -0.24
C TYR A 67 -8.58 9.37 0.14
N LEU A 68 -9.48 9.73 -0.81
CA LEU A 68 -10.67 10.54 -0.51
C LEU A 68 -11.66 9.74 0.32
N LEU A 69 -11.88 8.48 -0.03
CA LEU A 69 -12.71 7.57 0.74
C LEU A 69 -12.16 7.36 2.15
N ASN A 70 -10.84 7.22 2.27
CA ASN A 70 -10.18 7.09 3.57
C ASN A 70 -10.33 8.36 4.42
N LEU A 71 -10.16 9.52 3.81
CA LEU A 71 -10.37 10.81 4.49
C LEU A 71 -11.82 10.93 4.99
N LEU A 72 -12.80 10.63 4.12
CA LEU A 72 -14.22 10.66 4.48
C LEU A 72 -14.54 9.67 5.62
N GLN A 73 -14.00 8.44 5.54
CA GLN A 73 -14.15 7.46 6.62
C GLN A 73 -13.58 7.98 7.94
N ASN A 74 -12.38 8.56 7.93
CA ASN A 74 -11.77 9.10 9.15
C ASN A 74 -12.61 10.23 9.76
N VAL A 75 -13.21 11.09 8.94
CA VAL A 75 -14.13 12.14 9.41
C VAL A 75 -15.39 11.52 10.05
N ILE A 76 -15.99 10.53 9.39
CA ILE A 76 -17.17 9.85 9.91
C ILE A 76 -16.84 9.10 11.22
N GLU A 77 -15.71 8.39 11.28
CA GLU A 77 -15.23 7.71 12.47
C GLU A 77 -14.96 8.68 13.63
N ALA A 78 -14.39 9.85 13.34
CA ALA A 78 -14.14 10.88 14.33
C ALA A 78 -15.43 11.52 14.88
N LEU A 79 -16.42 11.76 14.01
CA LEU A 79 -17.70 12.35 14.42
C LEU A 79 -18.60 11.35 15.18
N LEU A 80 -18.55 10.08 14.79
CA LEU A 80 -19.40 9.02 15.32
C LEU A 80 -18.60 7.93 16.07
N PHE A 81 -17.49 8.32 16.70
CA PHE A 81 -16.56 7.42 17.38
C PHE A 81 -17.23 6.55 18.44
N PHE A 82 -18.33 7.03 19.06
CA PHE A 82 -19.10 6.32 20.09
C PHE A 82 -20.05 5.25 19.53
N HIS A 83 -20.28 5.19 18.21
CA HIS A 83 -21.24 4.26 17.61
C HIS A 83 -20.57 2.99 17.08
N PRO A 84 -20.80 1.80 17.67
CA PRO A 84 -20.07 0.59 17.29
C PRO A 84 -20.32 0.13 15.86
N ALA A 85 -21.49 0.41 15.26
CA ALA A 85 -21.78 0.08 13.88
C ALA A 85 -20.87 0.84 12.90
N VAL A 86 -20.41 2.05 13.23
CA VAL A 86 -19.49 2.82 12.39
C VAL A 86 -18.15 2.08 12.26
N TRP A 87 -17.63 1.56 13.34
CA TRP A 87 -16.40 0.77 13.36
C TRP A 87 -16.52 -0.50 12.51
N TRP A 88 -17.65 -1.19 12.64
CA TRP A 88 -17.92 -2.40 11.88
C TRP A 88 -18.05 -2.13 10.39
N ILE A 89 -18.84 -1.12 9.99
CA ILE A 89 -19.01 -0.73 8.59
C ILE A 89 -17.69 -0.23 7.99
N SER A 90 -16.96 0.61 8.70
CA SER A 90 -15.67 1.13 8.25
C SER A 90 -14.64 0.03 8.01
N ARG A 91 -14.63 -0.99 8.87
CA ARG A 91 -13.79 -2.17 8.66
C ARG A 91 -14.18 -2.93 7.39
N GLY A 92 -15.47 -3.13 7.16
CA GLY A 92 -16.00 -3.76 5.95
C GLY A 92 -15.58 -3.01 4.68
N VAL A 93 -15.74 -1.68 4.68
CA VAL A 93 -15.34 -0.83 3.56
C VAL A 93 -13.83 -0.91 3.30
N ARG A 94 -13.00 -0.93 4.35
CA ARG A 94 -11.54 -1.10 4.19
C ARG A 94 -11.20 -2.44 3.53
N LEU A 95 -11.77 -3.54 4.01
CA LEU A 95 -11.55 -4.87 3.45
C LEU A 95 -11.97 -4.96 1.97
N GLU A 96 -13.15 -4.40 1.64
CA GLU A 96 -13.62 -4.38 0.25
C GLU A 96 -12.69 -3.56 -0.67
N ARG A 97 -12.15 -2.46 -0.19
CA ARG A 97 -11.17 -1.67 -0.94
C ARG A 97 -9.92 -2.47 -1.26
N GLU A 98 -9.39 -3.20 -0.29
CA GLU A 98 -8.22 -4.07 -0.48
C GLU A 98 -8.53 -5.18 -1.50
N HIS A 99 -9.65 -5.89 -1.36
CA HIS A 99 -10.05 -6.94 -2.32
C HIS A 99 -10.12 -6.40 -3.75
N ILE A 100 -10.69 -5.20 -3.95
CA ILE A 100 -10.79 -4.62 -5.29
C ILE A 100 -9.41 -4.18 -5.81
N ALA A 101 -8.52 -3.69 -4.95
CA ALA A 101 -7.15 -3.34 -5.35
C ALA A 101 -6.36 -4.59 -5.75
N ASP A 102 -6.51 -5.68 -5.00
CA ASP A 102 -5.92 -6.98 -5.29
C ASP A 102 -6.43 -7.55 -6.62
N ASP A 103 -7.73 -7.57 -6.82
CA ASP A 103 -8.36 -8.02 -8.06
C ASP A 103 -7.89 -7.21 -9.27
N PHE A 104 -7.78 -5.90 -9.11
CA PHE A 104 -7.29 -5.02 -10.17
C PHE A 104 -5.83 -5.31 -10.51
N ALA A 105 -4.96 -5.41 -9.51
CA ALA A 105 -3.55 -5.71 -9.70
C ALA A 105 -3.36 -7.10 -10.33
N ALA A 106 -4.10 -8.11 -9.87
CA ALA A 106 -4.06 -9.45 -10.40
C ALA A 106 -4.46 -9.51 -11.89
N ARG A 107 -5.50 -8.76 -12.28
CA ARG A 107 -5.94 -8.68 -13.69
C ARG A 107 -4.93 -7.95 -14.56
N GLN A 108 -4.35 -6.86 -14.07
CA GLN A 108 -3.36 -6.07 -14.82
C GLN A 108 -2.07 -6.87 -15.07
N LEU A 109 -1.67 -7.70 -14.12
CA LEU A 109 -0.48 -8.56 -14.24
C LEU A 109 -0.73 -9.85 -15.03
N GLY A 110 -2.01 -10.27 -15.16
CA GLY A 110 -2.37 -11.55 -15.77
C GLY A 110 -2.01 -12.78 -14.92
N GLU A 111 -1.41 -12.57 -13.74
CA GLU A 111 -0.94 -13.63 -12.86
C GLU A 111 -1.26 -13.33 -11.38
N PRO A 112 -2.42 -13.77 -10.85
CA PRO A 112 -2.81 -13.53 -9.45
C PRO A 112 -1.77 -14.02 -8.43
N ARG A 113 -1.11 -15.14 -8.76
CA ARG A 113 -0.06 -15.74 -7.91
C ARG A 113 1.11 -14.78 -7.67
N ARG A 114 1.45 -13.93 -8.64
CA ARG A 114 2.54 -12.96 -8.52
C ARG A 114 2.24 -11.91 -7.46
N LEU A 115 1.00 -11.43 -7.39
CA LEU A 115 0.57 -10.50 -6.35
C LEU A 115 0.61 -11.15 -4.96
N ALA A 116 0.10 -12.38 -4.82
CA ALA A 116 0.14 -13.10 -3.55
C ALA A 116 1.57 -13.29 -3.04
N LEU A 117 2.51 -13.65 -3.93
CA LEU A 117 3.93 -13.75 -3.58
C LEU A 117 4.53 -12.39 -3.20
N ALA A 118 4.15 -11.29 -3.86
CA ALA A 118 4.63 -9.95 -3.55
C ALA A 118 4.18 -9.51 -2.15
N LEU A 119 2.92 -9.75 -1.80
CA LEU A 119 2.38 -9.45 -0.48
C LEU A 119 3.04 -10.30 0.63
N SER A 120 3.22 -11.59 0.38
CA SER A 120 3.92 -12.49 1.30
C SER A 120 5.38 -12.06 1.53
N GLU A 121 6.08 -11.65 0.48
CA GLU A 121 7.45 -11.15 0.58
C GLU A 121 7.52 -9.80 1.30
N LEU A 122 6.53 -8.92 1.09
CA LEU A 122 6.39 -7.68 1.82
C LEU A 122 6.26 -7.93 3.33
N GLU A 123 5.37 -8.83 3.73
CA GLU A 123 5.22 -9.23 5.14
C GLU A 123 6.53 -9.76 5.72
N ARG A 124 7.21 -10.64 5.00
CA ARG A 124 8.50 -11.21 5.43
C ARG A 124 9.55 -10.11 5.69
N LEU A 125 9.65 -9.14 4.80
CA LEU A 125 10.59 -8.03 4.95
C LEU A 125 10.21 -7.10 6.10
N GLN A 126 8.93 -6.86 6.32
CA GLN A 126 8.45 -6.06 7.45
C GLN A 126 8.76 -6.73 8.80
N PHE A 127 8.52 -8.04 8.92
CA PHE A 127 8.86 -8.78 10.14
C PHE A 127 10.36 -8.75 10.43
N SER A 128 11.21 -8.90 9.41
CA SER A 128 12.66 -8.86 9.60
C SER A 128 13.15 -7.49 10.05
N THR A 129 12.62 -6.40 9.53
CA THR A 129 12.98 -5.04 9.94
C THR A 129 12.51 -4.71 11.35
N HIS A 130 11.32 -5.16 11.75
CA HIS A 130 10.83 -5.01 13.13
C HIS A 130 11.68 -5.75 14.15
N HIS A 131 12.08 -6.98 13.87
CA HIS A 131 12.96 -7.75 14.74
C HIS A 131 14.35 -7.11 14.91
N LEU A 132 14.92 -6.58 13.84
CA LEU A 132 16.20 -5.87 13.90
C LEU A 132 16.11 -4.57 14.70
N ALA A 133 15.03 -3.81 14.55
CA ALA A 133 14.80 -2.59 15.31
C ALA A 133 14.58 -2.87 16.81
N GLN A 134 13.89 -3.95 17.16
CA GLN A 134 13.73 -4.37 18.56
C GLN A 134 15.04 -4.88 19.17
N ALA A 135 15.84 -5.63 18.41
CA ALA A 135 17.14 -6.09 18.87
C ALA A 135 18.12 -4.93 19.09
N ALA A 136 18.07 -3.90 18.25
CA ALA A 136 18.89 -2.70 18.39
C ALA A 136 18.49 -1.85 19.63
N ASN A 137 17.19 -1.77 19.94
CA ASN A 137 16.70 -1.05 21.13
C ASN A 137 16.77 -1.86 22.42
N GLY A 138 16.88 -3.18 22.36
CA GLY A 138 16.97 -4.06 23.54
C GLY A 138 18.39 -4.26 24.10
N GLY A 139 19.41 -3.70 23.46
CA GLY A 139 20.81 -3.85 23.85
C GLY A 139 21.34 -2.85 24.87
N ASP A 140 20.52 -1.90 25.35
CA ASP A 140 20.99 -0.78 26.20
C ASP A 140 20.41 -0.81 27.64
N LEU A 141 20.25 -2.01 28.19
CA LEU A 141 19.88 -2.20 29.60
C LEU A 141 20.87 -3.18 30.26
N MET A 142 22.12 -2.75 30.42
CA MET A 142 23.03 -3.21 31.48
C MET A 142 23.94 -2.08 31.90
#